data_3722d83a2f57691ba221d15671fb466a
#
_entry.id   3722d83a2f57691ba221d15671fb466a
#
_cell.length_a   1.000
_cell.length_b   1.000
_cell.length_c   1.000
_cell.angle_alpha   90.00
_cell.angle_beta   90.00
_cell.angle_gamma   90.00
#
_symmetry.space_group_name_H-M   'P 1'
#
loop_
_entity.id
_entity.type
_entity.pdbx_description
1 polymer ?
#
loop_
_entity_poly.entity_id
_entity_poly.type
_entity_poly.pdbx_seq_one_letter_code
_entity_poly.pdbx_strand_id
1 'polypeptide(L)'
;MKKKMNILNQAIISELYKYPEKRLHETHVNLREASLEFMFAENDEDIHPLVLKIEGVTAYYFQHYYGESRFDLDTDESSLLLLETLEVVKPPFKIGEDRADFIAEGNLILELDEISYVIECKKIKLNDVVFNLDE
;
A
#
# COMPACT_ATOMS: atom_id res chain seq x y z
N MET A 1 4.01 -10.79 -19.86
CA MET A 1 4.04 -10.50 -18.43
C MET A 1 4.11 -9.02 -18.12
N LYS A 2 5.10 -8.28 -18.64
CA LYS A 2 5.16 -6.82 -18.45
C LYS A 2 3.90 -6.11 -18.92
N LYS A 3 3.30 -6.58 -20.03
CA LYS A 3 2.11 -5.98 -20.60
C LYS A 3 0.89 -6.14 -19.67
N LYS A 4 0.74 -7.30 -19.03
CA LYS A 4 -0.35 -7.52 -18.07
C LYS A 4 -0.20 -6.63 -16.83
N MET A 5 1.02 -6.50 -16.31
CA MET A 5 1.30 -5.63 -15.16
C MET A 5 1.02 -4.17 -15.47
N ASN A 6 1.41 -3.71 -16.66
CA ASN A 6 1.16 -2.32 -17.06
C ASN A 6 -0.34 -2.02 -17.17
N ILE A 7 -1.12 -2.94 -17.74
CA ILE A 7 -2.56 -2.80 -17.85
C ILE A 7 -3.19 -2.75 -16.47
N LEU A 8 -2.76 -3.66 -15.59
CA LEU A 8 -3.27 -3.72 -14.22
C LEU A 8 -2.94 -2.44 -13.44
N ASN A 9 -1.70 -1.96 -13.52
CA ASN A 9 -1.29 -0.72 -12.86
C ASN A 9 -2.05 0.49 -13.38
N GLN A 10 -2.30 0.56 -14.68
CA GLN A 10 -3.08 1.65 -15.25
C GLN A 10 -4.54 1.60 -14.77
N ALA A 11 -5.11 0.41 -14.66
CA ALA A 11 -6.47 0.26 -14.14
C ALA A 11 -6.56 0.70 -12.68
N ILE A 12 -5.56 0.35 -11.88
CA ILE A 12 -5.49 0.78 -10.48
C ILE A 12 -5.38 2.30 -10.40
N ILE A 13 -4.50 2.90 -11.17
CA ILE A 13 -4.32 4.36 -11.21
C ILE A 13 -5.62 5.05 -11.61
N SER A 14 -6.30 4.54 -12.63
CA SER A 14 -7.58 5.09 -13.08
C SER A 14 -8.63 5.06 -11.99
N GLU A 15 -8.67 3.98 -11.22
CA GLU A 15 -9.60 3.87 -10.10
C GLU A 15 -9.25 4.84 -8.98
N LEU A 16 -7.95 5.01 -8.68
CA LEU A 16 -7.48 5.94 -7.65
C LEU A 16 -7.79 7.40 -7.98
N TYR A 17 -7.81 7.77 -9.25
CA TYR A 17 -8.15 9.14 -9.64
C TYR A 17 -9.57 9.57 -9.28
N LYS A 18 -10.43 8.62 -8.96
CA LYS A 18 -11.78 8.93 -8.48
C LYS A 18 -11.78 9.45 -7.04
N TYR A 19 -10.64 9.33 -6.34
CA TYR A 19 -10.52 9.67 -4.92
C TYR A 19 -9.34 10.62 -4.72
N PRO A 20 -9.50 11.92 -5.07
CA PRO A 20 -8.38 12.87 -4.97
C PRO A 20 -8.01 13.15 -3.51
N GLU A 21 -6.72 13.24 -3.28
CA GLU A 21 -6.08 13.72 -2.04
C GLU A 21 -6.76 13.35 -0.73
N LYS A 22 -6.83 12.05 -0.43
CA LYS A 22 -7.35 11.59 0.85
C LYS A 22 -6.21 11.12 1.73
N ARG A 23 -6.33 11.39 3.03
CA ARG A 23 -5.32 11.01 4.01
C ARG A 23 -5.73 9.75 4.77
N LEU A 24 -4.73 9.03 5.23
CA LEU A 24 -4.97 7.83 6.02
C LEU A 24 -5.62 8.17 7.35
N HIS A 25 -6.75 7.54 7.63
CA HIS A 25 -7.47 7.66 8.90
C HIS A 25 -7.33 6.43 9.77
N GLU A 26 -7.46 5.25 9.18
CA GLU A 26 -7.43 4.00 9.93
C GLU A 26 -6.69 2.92 9.17
N THR A 27 -6.03 2.05 9.91
CA THR A 27 -5.37 0.86 9.40
C THR A 27 -5.78 -0.32 10.26
N HIS A 28 -6.20 -1.41 9.62
CA HIS A 28 -6.59 -2.63 10.32
C HIS A 28 -5.82 -3.81 9.78
N VAL A 29 -5.28 -4.61 10.68
CA VAL A 29 -4.63 -5.89 10.35
C VAL A 29 -5.51 -7.01 10.86
N ASN A 30 -5.99 -7.86 9.96
CA ASN A 30 -6.79 -9.02 10.34
C ASN A 30 -5.99 -10.29 10.08
N LEU A 31 -5.43 -10.85 11.13
CA LEU A 31 -4.55 -12.02 11.00
C LEU A 31 -5.31 -13.27 10.59
N ARG A 32 -6.57 -13.41 11.02
CA ARG A 32 -7.36 -14.59 10.66
C ARG A 32 -7.72 -14.63 9.19
N GLU A 33 -8.05 -13.46 8.64
CA GLU A 33 -8.42 -13.33 7.22
C GLU A 33 -7.20 -13.08 6.33
N ALA A 34 -6.02 -12.93 6.91
CA ALA A 34 -4.81 -12.58 6.16
C ALA A 34 -5.02 -11.34 5.31
N SER A 35 -5.52 -10.27 5.94
CA SER A 35 -5.83 -9.04 5.22
C SER A 35 -5.31 -7.80 5.93
N LEU A 36 -5.04 -6.77 5.11
CA LEU A 36 -4.71 -5.42 5.57
C LEU A 36 -5.77 -4.48 4.99
N GLU A 37 -6.22 -3.54 5.80
CA GLU A 37 -7.18 -2.55 5.34
C GLU A 37 -6.73 -1.15 5.71
N PHE A 38 -6.79 -0.26 4.74
CA PHE A 38 -6.41 1.15 4.90
C PHE A 38 -7.60 2.00 4.50
N MET A 39 -8.05 2.89 5.40
CA MET A 39 -9.12 3.82 5.09
C MET A 39 -8.57 5.23 4.95
N PHE A 40 -8.83 5.84 3.79
CA PHE A 40 -8.42 7.20 3.48
C PHE A 40 -9.66 8.09 3.37
N ALA A 41 -9.61 9.27 3.96
CA ALA A 41 -10.71 10.22 3.93
C ALA A 41 -10.18 11.65 3.98
N GLU A 42 -10.98 12.61 3.52
CA GLU A 42 -10.63 14.03 3.61
C GLU A 42 -10.75 14.53 5.05
N ASN A 43 -11.79 14.07 5.75
CA ASN A 43 -12.09 14.42 7.12
C ASN A 43 -13.03 13.38 7.71
N ASP A 44 -13.44 13.57 8.97
CA ASP A 44 -14.29 12.62 9.67
C ASP A 44 -15.70 12.51 9.07
N GLU A 45 -16.11 13.48 8.29
CA GLU A 45 -17.44 13.52 7.67
C GLU A 45 -17.45 13.10 6.21
N ASP A 46 -16.34 12.58 5.69
CA ASP A 46 -16.23 12.18 4.30
C ASP A 46 -17.22 11.04 4.00
N ILE A 47 -18.17 11.32 3.10
CA ILE A 47 -19.19 10.35 2.71
C ILE A 47 -18.70 9.37 1.64
N HIS A 48 -17.55 9.63 1.04
CA HIS A 48 -16.96 8.76 0.01
C HIS A 48 -15.49 8.44 0.32
N PRO A 49 -15.23 7.80 1.47
CA PRO A 49 -13.85 7.42 1.78
C PRO A 49 -13.35 6.36 0.80
N LEU A 50 -12.03 6.32 0.64
CA LEU A 50 -11.39 5.25 -0.11
C LEU A 50 -10.98 4.16 0.88
N VAL A 51 -11.50 2.96 0.70
CA VAL A 51 -11.09 1.81 1.49
C VAL A 51 -10.27 0.89 0.59
N LEU A 52 -8.98 0.77 0.92
CA LEU A 52 -8.07 -0.15 0.26
C LEU A 52 -7.96 -1.40 1.12
N LYS A 53 -8.47 -2.51 0.62
CA LYS A 53 -8.36 -3.79 1.31
C LYS A 53 -7.42 -4.70 0.51
N ILE A 54 -6.42 -5.22 1.20
CA ILE A 54 -5.42 -6.11 0.61
C ILE A 54 -5.66 -7.50 1.18
N GLU A 55 -5.94 -8.48 0.33
CA GLU A 55 -6.35 -9.82 0.73
C GLU A 55 -5.37 -10.89 0.28
N GLY A 56 -5.35 -12.00 1.03
CA GLY A 56 -4.43 -13.09 0.77
C GLY A 56 -3.00 -12.69 1.08
N VAL A 57 -2.81 -11.93 2.15
CA VAL A 57 -1.49 -11.45 2.54
C VAL A 57 -0.73 -12.58 3.22
N THR A 58 0.41 -12.96 2.66
CA THR A 58 1.28 -13.97 3.24
C THR A 58 2.49 -13.37 3.94
N ALA A 59 2.87 -12.17 3.54
CA ALA A 59 3.96 -11.44 4.16
C ALA A 59 3.86 -9.97 3.82
N TYR A 60 4.35 -9.13 4.70
CA TYR A 60 4.54 -7.72 4.39
C TYR A 60 5.71 -7.15 5.17
N TYR A 61 6.36 -6.16 4.56
CA TYR A 61 7.45 -5.40 5.15
C TYR A 61 7.01 -3.94 5.22
N PHE A 62 7.22 -3.34 6.38
CA PHE A 62 6.86 -1.94 6.65
C PHE A 62 8.11 -1.17 7.01
N GLN A 63 8.27 0.01 6.44
CA GLN A 63 9.37 0.89 6.79
C GLN A 63 8.87 2.32 6.90
N HIS A 64 9.23 2.97 7.99
CA HIS A 64 8.93 4.36 8.25
C HIS A 64 10.21 5.18 8.06
N TYR A 65 10.15 6.18 7.17
CA TYR A 65 11.32 7.01 6.87
C TYR A 65 11.22 8.35 7.60
N TYR A 66 11.66 8.38 8.85
CA TYR A 66 11.72 9.61 9.59
C TYR A 66 13.12 9.83 10.16
N GLY A 67 13.65 11.07 9.97
CA GLY A 67 14.88 11.50 10.56
C GLY A 67 16.12 10.79 10.02
N GLU A 68 17.25 11.07 10.64
CA GLU A 68 18.55 10.51 10.27
C GLU A 68 18.78 9.13 10.89
N SER A 69 17.95 8.75 11.84
CA SER A 69 18.04 7.47 12.55
C SER A 69 16.76 6.68 12.36
N ARG A 70 16.92 5.36 12.17
CA ARG A 70 15.77 4.46 12.02
C ARG A 70 14.85 4.39 13.24
N PHE A 71 15.30 4.90 14.38
CA PHE A 71 14.50 4.96 15.60
C PHE A 71 14.01 6.36 15.93
N ASP A 72 14.32 7.31 15.07
CA ASP A 72 13.89 8.68 15.24
C ASP A 72 12.54 8.87 14.55
N LEU A 73 11.50 8.37 15.20
CA LEU A 73 10.14 8.43 14.67
C LEU A 73 9.50 9.74 15.07
N ASP A 74 9.33 10.61 14.09
CA ASP A 74 8.54 11.81 14.30
C ASP A 74 7.06 11.42 14.12
N THR A 75 6.33 11.41 15.22
CA THR A 75 4.91 11.10 15.21
C THR A 75 4.07 12.38 15.12
N ASP A 76 4.56 13.35 14.39
CA ASP A 76 3.86 14.62 14.21
C ASP A 76 2.50 14.39 13.55
N GLU A 77 1.44 14.75 14.25
CA GLU A 77 0.08 14.63 13.76
C GLU A 77 -0.21 15.50 12.54
N SER A 78 0.67 16.46 12.25
CA SER A 78 0.54 17.28 11.05
C SER A 78 0.94 16.52 9.78
N SER A 79 1.54 15.34 9.91
CA SER A 79 1.89 14.51 8.77
C SER A 79 0.63 13.99 8.10
N LEU A 80 0.41 14.39 6.85
CA LEU A 80 -0.74 13.98 6.07
C LEU A 80 -0.39 12.69 5.34
N LEU A 81 -0.64 11.55 5.89
CA LEU A 81 -0.31 10.27 5.25
C LEU A 81 -1.14 10.07 3.99
N LEU A 82 -0.74 10.75 2.93
CA LEU A 82 -1.41 10.68 1.63
C LEU A 82 -0.92 9.45 0.86
N LEU A 83 -1.83 8.82 0.15
CA LEU A 83 -1.48 7.70 -0.71
C LEU A 83 -0.70 8.23 -1.92
N GLU A 84 0.57 7.89 -2.01
CA GLU A 84 1.44 8.32 -3.11
C GLU A 84 1.60 7.26 -4.18
N THR A 85 1.78 6.01 -3.79
CA THR A 85 2.06 4.92 -4.73
C THR A 85 1.28 3.67 -4.33
N LEU A 86 0.62 3.07 -5.32
CA LEU A 86 0.06 1.73 -5.21
C LEU A 86 0.37 1.04 -6.53
N GLU A 87 1.33 0.15 -6.51
CA GLU A 87 1.88 -0.43 -7.74
C GLU A 87 2.12 -1.92 -7.61
N VAL A 88 1.69 -2.67 -8.62
CA VAL A 88 1.97 -4.10 -8.73
C VAL A 88 3.35 -4.27 -9.35
N VAL A 89 4.19 -5.07 -8.70
CA VAL A 89 5.56 -5.32 -9.12
C VAL A 89 5.81 -6.81 -9.27
N LYS A 90 6.90 -7.15 -9.96
CA LYS A 90 7.28 -8.55 -10.17
C LYS A 90 8.20 -9.00 -9.03
N PRO A 91 7.85 -10.06 -8.28
CA PRO A 91 8.77 -10.59 -7.29
C PRO A 91 9.92 -11.38 -7.95
N PRO A 92 11.07 -11.53 -7.27
CA PRO A 92 11.34 -11.00 -5.95
C PRO A 92 11.68 -9.52 -6.00
N PHE A 93 11.22 -8.78 -5.00
CA PHE A 93 11.51 -7.35 -4.86
C PHE A 93 12.55 -7.17 -3.75
N LYS A 94 13.66 -6.51 -4.09
CA LYS A 94 14.74 -6.29 -3.15
C LYS A 94 14.51 -4.98 -2.40
N ILE A 95 14.48 -5.05 -1.09
CA ILE A 95 14.24 -3.90 -0.22
C ILE A 95 15.58 -3.31 0.22
N GLY A 96 15.89 -2.11 -0.29
CA GLY A 96 17.09 -1.38 0.08
C GLY A 96 18.36 -1.95 -0.54
N GLU A 97 19.26 -1.06 -0.96
CA GLU A 97 20.51 -1.48 -1.61
C GLU A 97 21.48 -2.11 -0.62
N ASP A 98 21.44 -1.65 0.63
CA ASP A 98 22.37 -2.08 1.67
C ASP A 98 21.93 -3.33 2.44
N ARG A 99 20.80 -3.93 2.07
CA ARG A 99 20.26 -5.11 2.73
C ARG A 99 20.16 -6.26 1.75
N ALA A 100 21.30 -6.65 1.21
CA ALA A 100 21.36 -7.65 0.16
C ALA A 100 20.81 -9.00 0.56
N ASP A 101 20.76 -9.28 1.84
CA ASP A 101 20.26 -10.54 2.40
C ASP A 101 18.74 -10.56 2.60
N PHE A 102 18.05 -9.44 2.40
CA PHE A 102 16.60 -9.38 2.56
C PHE A 102 15.91 -9.26 1.21
N ILE A 103 15.32 -10.34 0.78
CA ILE A 103 14.55 -10.41 -0.48
C ILE A 103 13.11 -10.71 -0.13
N ALA A 104 12.21 -9.81 -0.51
CA ALA A 104 10.78 -10.03 -0.34
C ALA A 104 10.18 -10.58 -1.62
N GLU A 105 9.31 -11.56 -1.49
CA GLU A 105 8.49 -12.06 -2.59
C GLU A 105 7.28 -11.15 -2.82
N GLY A 106 7.40 -9.89 -2.44
CA GLY A 106 6.34 -8.90 -2.56
C GLY A 106 5.97 -8.60 -4.00
N ASN A 107 4.69 -8.52 -4.24
CA ASN A 107 4.16 -8.20 -5.56
C ASN A 107 3.37 -6.88 -5.56
N LEU A 108 3.34 -6.18 -4.44
CA LEU A 108 2.63 -4.91 -4.31
C LEU A 108 3.46 -3.92 -3.50
N ILE A 109 3.58 -2.70 -4.01
CA ILE A 109 4.20 -1.59 -3.28
C ILE A 109 3.13 -0.59 -2.94
N LEU A 110 3.08 -0.18 -1.67
CA LEU A 110 2.20 0.86 -1.16
C LEU A 110 3.04 1.90 -0.45
N GLU A 111 2.98 3.14 -0.92
CA GLU A 111 3.73 4.24 -0.30
C GLU A 111 2.77 5.33 0.17
N LEU A 112 2.96 5.77 1.40
CA LEU A 112 2.20 6.84 2.05
C LEU A 112 3.18 7.86 2.61
N ASP A 113 3.40 8.97 1.92
CA ASP A 113 4.38 9.96 2.35
C ASP A 113 5.72 9.30 2.75
N GLU A 114 5.93 9.15 4.07
CA GLU A 114 7.18 8.63 4.61
C GLU A 114 7.11 7.16 5.02
N ILE A 115 6.00 6.49 4.69
CA ILE A 115 5.78 5.08 5.03
C ILE A 115 5.75 4.26 3.76
N SER A 116 6.50 3.16 3.74
CA SER A 116 6.51 2.25 2.61
C SER A 116 6.16 0.84 3.07
N TYR A 117 5.31 0.18 2.28
CA TYR A 117 4.99 -1.23 2.44
C TYR A 117 5.38 -1.99 1.20
N VAL A 118 5.99 -3.16 1.37
CA VAL A 118 6.11 -4.17 0.32
C VAL A 118 5.33 -5.38 0.79
N ILE A 119 4.37 -5.81 0.00
CA ILE A 119 3.36 -6.78 0.42
C ILE A 119 3.32 -7.94 -0.56
N GLU A 120 3.25 -9.16 -0.02
CA GLU A 120 2.97 -10.36 -0.78
C GLU A 120 1.51 -10.70 -0.58
N CYS A 121 0.72 -10.60 -1.65
CA CYS A 121 -0.74 -10.72 -1.56
C CYS A 121 -1.34 -11.28 -2.85
N LYS A 122 -2.62 -11.64 -2.78
CA LYS A 122 -3.33 -12.21 -3.93
C LYS A 122 -4.20 -11.20 -4.65
N LYS A 123 -4.83 -10.30 -3.92
CA LYS A 123 -5.73 -9.32 -4.55
C LYS A 123 -5.86 -8.06 -3.70
N ILE A 124 -6.29 -7.00 -4.36
CA ILE A 124 -6.63 -5.75 -3.69
C ILE A 124 -8.05 -5.34 -4.08
N LYS A 125 -8.69 -4.60 -3.18
CA LYS A 125 -10.00 -4.00 -3.44
C LYS A 125 -9.91 -2.50 -3.18
N LEU A 126 -10.35 -1.72 -4.14
CA LEU A 126 -10.51 -0.28 -3.97
C LEU A 126 -12.02 -0.03 -3.90
N ASN A 127 -12.53 0.08 -2.67
CA ASN A 127 -13.96 0.02 -2.38
C ASN A 127 -14.56 -1.27 -2.96
N ASP A 128 -15.41 -1.21 -3.96
CA ASP A 128 -16.04 -2.39 -4.55
C ASP A 128 -15.31 -2.97 -5.75
N VAL A 129 -14.23 -2.32 -6.18
CA VAL A 129 -13.50 -2.75 -7.38
C VAL A 129 -12.34 -3.68 -6.99
N VAL A 130 -12.36 -4.89 -7.53
CA VAL A 130 -11.38 -5.94 -7.20
C VAL A 130 -10.34 -6.08 -8.29
N PHE A 131 -9.08 -6.16 -7.89
CA PHE A 131 -7.96 -6.44 -8.79
C PHE A 131 -7.23 -7.69 -8.31
N ASN A 132 -7.16 -8.70 -9.17
CA ASN A 132 -6.45 -9.95 -8.87
C ASN A 132 -5.00 -9.83 -9.32
N LEU A 133 -4.08 -10.11 -8.41
CA LEU A 133 -2.64 -9.94 -8.63
C LEU A 133 -1.91 -11.23 -8.93
N ASP A 134 -2.55 -12.36 -8.71
CA ASP A 134 -1.91 -13.69 -8.82
C ASP A 134 -2.11 -14.36 -10.19
N GLU A 135 -2.61 -13.64 -11.15
CA GLU A 135 -2.79 -14.16 -12.51
C GLU A 135 -1.56 -13.99 -13.39
#